data_fa16454ffaabfa5cf1169254aa3eb0ff
#
_entry.id   fa16454ffaabfa5cf1169254aa3eb0ff
#
_cell.length_a   1.000
_cell.length_b   1.000
_cell.length_c   1.000
_cell.angle_alpha   90.00
_cell.angle_beta   90.00
_cell.angle_gamma   90.00
#
_symmetry.space_group_name_H-M   'P 1'
#
loop_
_entity.id
_entity.type
_entity.pdbx_description
1 polymer ?
#
loop_
_entity_poly.entity_id
_entity_poly.type
_entity_poly.pdbx_seq_one_letter_code
_entity_poly.pdbx_strand_id
1 'polypeptide(L)'
;MISATARSSPPQASARAGRVADPTGTPQASLLDTDDARLWRRRVRHDIRHELGTIIMLASAVAVSDDIGPVSRERVEALIGETRWLDHLLRQLEAEEEGPVPAGPERVPVDRLVGEIVAGLRLSSPRRISYAADPAWAHIDPLALWRAVRNVLDNAHRIARDHVEVRVGVEADWTVVQIDDDGPGFGAGPSGLASLGLGIVSDLVAEYDGLIEIRGCELGGARVRILLPSSEGP
;
A
#
# COMPACT_ATOMS: atom_id res chain seq x y z
N MET A 1 -20.73 14.80 -80.47
CA MET A 1 -20.38 13.65 -81.32
C MET A 1 -20.24 12.45 -80.37
N ILE A 2 -21.23 11.64 -80.37
CA ILE A 2 -21.28 10.25 -80.85
C ILE A 2 -20.67 9.34 -79.87
N SER A 3 -21.50 8.61 -79.20
CA SER A 3 -22.02 7.22 -79.38
C SER A 3 -21.10 6.23 -78.67
N ALA A 4 -21.45 5.18 -78.02
CA ALA A 4 -22.68 4.40 -77.88
C ALA A 4 -22.36 3.26 -76.83
N THR A 5 -23.34 2.98 -76.05
CA THR A 5 -23.94 1.68 -75.83
C THR A 5 -23.06 0.42 -75.74
N ALA A 6 -23.14 -0.28 -74.62
CA ALA A 6 -23.61 -1.66 -74.65
C ALA A 6 -23.93 -2.17 -73.23
N ARG A 7 -25.12 -2.66 -73.10
CA ARG A 7 -25.70 -3.41 -72.01
C ARG A 7 -25.16 -4.86 -72.02
N SER A 8 -25.01 -5.48 -70.88
CA SER A 8 -25.49 -6.85 -70.76
C SER A 8 -25.61 -7.25 -69.25
N SER A 9 -26.76 -7.78 -68.97
CA SER A 9 -27.24 -8.24 -67.67
C SER A 9 -26.70 -9.66 -67.35
N PRO A 10 -27.04 -10.18 -66.15
CA PRO A 10 -26.24 -11.10 -65.36
C PRO A 10 -26.51 -12.61 -65.65
N PRO A 11 -25.86 -13.48 -64.98
CA PRO A 11 -26.54 -14.73 -64.57
C PRO A 11 -26.55 -14.98 -63.06
N GLN A 12 -27.58 -15.71 -62.76
CA GLN A 12 -28.17 -16.14 -61.51
C GLN A 12 -27.31 -17.08 -60.66
N ALA A 13 -27.56 -16.96 -59.38
CA ALA A 13 -27.80 -18.03 -58.36
C ALA A 13 -26.98 -19.31 -58.42
N SER A 14 -26.25 -19.51 -57.32
CA SER A 14 -26.18 -20.85 -56.72
C SER A 14 -26.13 -20.70 -55.20
N ALA A 15 -27.17 -21.15 -54.57
CA ALA A 15 -27.25 -21.40 -53.15
C ALA A 15 -26.32 -22.52 -52.78
N ARG A 16 -25.50 -22.34 -51.72
CA ARG A 16 -25.16 -23.51 -50.85
C ARG A 16 -24.70 -23.07 -49.48
N ALA A 17 -25.46 -23.60 -48.56
CA ALA A 17 -25.07 -24.19 -47.28
C ALA A 17 -24.49 -23.25 -46.23
N GLY A 18 -25.31 -23.14 -45.21
CA GLY A 18 -25.01 -22.61 -43.91
C GLY A 18 -23.73 -23.20 -43.33
N ARG A 19 -22.91 -22.30 -42.85
CA ARG A 19 -21.91 -22.63 -41.88
C ARG A 19 -22.48 -22.27 -40.51
N VAL A 20 -22.84 -23.29 -39.76
CA VAL A 20 -23.19 -23.25 -38.34
C VAL A 20 -22.06 -22.48 -37.63
N ALA A 21 -22.41 -21.40 -36.99
CA ALA A 21 -21.52 -20.73 -36.06
C ALA A 21 -21.19 -21.71 -34.92
N ASP A 22 -19.92 -22.03 -34.81
CA ASP A 22 -19.37 -22.82 -33.71
C ASP A 22 -19.40 -21.96 -32.44
N PRO A 23 -20.13 -22.32 -31.35
CA PRO A 23 -20.23 -21.55 -30.14
C PRO A 23 -19.07 -21.84 -29.17
N THR A 24 -17.93 -22.32 -29.65
CA THR A 24 -16.72 -22.53 -28.85
C THR A 24 -15.65 -21.52 -29.19
N GLY A 25 -15.99 -20.24 -29.08
CA GLY A 25 -15.03 -19.13 -28.99
C GLY A 25 -14.36 -19.19 -27.63
N THR A 26 -13.25 -19.86 -27.56
CA THR A 26 -12.38 -20.11 -26.42
C THR A 26 -11.99 -18.80 -25.73
N PRO A 27 -12.04 -18.74 -24.38
CA PRO A 27 -11.55 -17.57 -23.63
C PRO A 27 -10.00 -17.50 -23.52
N GLN A 28 -9.27 -18.15 -24.44
CA GLN A 28 -7.80 -18.19 -24.40
C GLN A 28 -7.13 -16.86 -24.77
N ALA A 29 -7.74 -16.03 -25.61
CA ALA A 29 -7.17 -14.72 -25.98
C ALA A 29 -7.17 -13.72 -24.80
N SER A 30 -8.14 -13.81 -23.89
CA SER A 30 -8.23 -12.92 -22.73
C SER A 30 -7.26 -13.27 -21.60
N LEU A 31 -6.83 -14.55 -21.50
CA LEU A 31 -5.87 -15.00 -20.49
C LEU A 31 -4.44 -14.64 -20.89
N LEU A 32 -4.10 -14.72 -22.19
CA LEU A 32 -2.78 -14.31 -22.70
C LEU A 32 -2.57 -12.79 -22.55
N ASP A 33 -3.62 -11.99 -22.78
CA ASP A 33 -3.55 -10.52 -22.64
C ASP A 33 -3.37 -10.10 -21.16
N THR A 34 -3.92 -10.85 -20.21
CA THR A 34 -3.73 -10.61 -18.77
C THR A 34 -2.34 -11.02 -18.28
N ASP A 35 -1.75 -12.07 -18.81
CA ASP A 35 -0.42 -12.54 -18.43
C ASP A 35 0.67 -11.61 -18.98
N ASP A 36 0.54 -11.13 -20.21
CA ASP A 36 1.43 -10.13 -20.80
C ASP A 36 1.38 -8.80 -20.03
N ALA A 37 0.18 -8.37 -19.61
CA ALA A 37 0.01 -7.18 -18.78
C ALA A 37 0.63 -7.34 -17.38
N ARG A 38 0.57 -8.53 -16.77
CA ARG A 38 1.24 -8.83 -15.49
C ARG A 38 2.76 -8.81 -15.63
N LEU A 39 3.31 -9.45 -16.66
CA LEU A 39 4.75 -9.47 -16.94
C LEU A 39 5.28 -8.06 -17.21
N TRP A 40 4.54 -7.25 -17.96
CA TRP A 40 4.89 -5.86 -18.21
C TRP A 40 4.91 -5.03 -16.92
N ARG A 41 3.88 -5.12 -16.07
CA ARG A 41 3.83 -4.43 -14.76
C ARG A 41 5.01 -4.84 -13.86
N ARG A 42 5.33 -6.14 -13.80
CA ARG A 42 6.47 -6.64 -13.03
C ARG A 42 7.80 -6.06 -13.51
N ARG A 43 7.99 -5.97 -14.84
CA ARG A 43 9.20 -5.36 -15.42
C ARG A 43 9.29 -3.88 -15.10
N VAL A 44 8.21 -3.12 -15.28
CA VAL A 44 8.18 -1.67 -14.98
C VAL A 44 8.49 -1.42 -13.51
N ARG A 45 7.93 -2.18 -12.60
CA ARG A 45 8.23 -2.05 -11.16
C ARG A 45 9.69 -2.36 -10.84
N HIS A 46 10.24 -3.40 -11.43
CA HIS A 46 11.66 -3.72 -11.28
C HIS A 46 12.55 -2.56 -11.74
N ASP A 47 12.23 -1.97 -12.87
CA ASP A 47 12.99 -0.84 -13.43
C ASP A 47 12.86 0.40 -12.54
N ILE A 48 11.65 0.72 -12.05
CA ILE A 48 11.44 1.83 -11.09
C ILE A 48 12.27 1.60 -9.82
N ARG A 49 12.30 0.37 -9.26
CA ARG A 49 13.10 0.06 -8.07
C ARG A 49 14.60 0.26 -8.32
N HIS A 50 15.09 -0.13 -9.48
CA HIS A 50 16.49 0.08 -9.85
C HIS A 50 16.83 1.58 -9.89
N GLU A 51 15.95 2.41 -10.46
CA GLU A 51 16.11 3.87 -10.50
C GLU A 51 16.05 4.50 -9.09
N LEU A 52 15.11 4.06 -8.23
CA LEU A 52 15.06 4.51 -6.84
C LEU A 52 16.35 4.15 -6.08
N GLY A 53 16.90 2.95 -6.29
CA GLY A 53 18.20 2.55 -5.73
C GLY A 53 19.34 3.47 -6.17
N THR A 54 19.36 3.86 -7.43
CA THR A 54 20.32 4.80 -7.97
C THR A 54 20.18 6.20 -7.36
N ILE A 55 18.95 6.70 -7.19
CA ILE A 55 18.67 7.98 -6.54
C ILE A 55 19.15 7.96 -5.09
N ILE A 56 18.86 6.89 -4.33
CA ILE A 56 19.32 6.73 -2.95
C ILE A 56 20.84 6.76 -2.88
N MET A 57 21.50 6.03 -3.76
CA MET A 57 22.98 5.97 -3.80
C MET A 57 23.59 7.33 -4.07
N LEU A 58 23.10 8.05 -5.09
CA LEU A 58 23.61 9.38 -5.46
C LEU A 58 23.32 10.41 -4.36
N ALA A 59 22.11 10.44 -3.81
CA ALA A 59 21.75 11.32 -2.71
C ALA A 59 22.57 11.02 -1.45
N SER A 60 22.84 9.74 -1.14
CA SER A 60 23.70 9.37 -0.01
C SER A 60 25.15 9.82 -0.21
N ALA A 61 25.68 9.74 -1.44
CA ALA A 61 27.00 10.26 -1.74
C ALA A 61 27.08 11.78 -1.54
N VAL A 62 26.03 12.52 -1.90
CA VAL A 62 25.95 13.97 -1.65
C VAL A 62 25.82 14.26 -0.16
N ALA A 63 25.03 13.49 0.60
CA ALA A 63 24.81 13.72 2.03
C ALA A 63 26.10 13.62 2.87
N VAL A 64 27.05 12.76 2.46
CA VAL A 64 28.34 12.58 3.14
C VAL A 64 29.45 13.51 2.60
N SER A 65 29.16 14.31 1.59
CA SER A 65 30.14 15.24 1.02
C SER A 65 30.41 16.42 1.97
N ASP A 66 31.66 16.86 2.05
CA ASP A 66 32.08 17.96 2.92
C ASP A 66 31.80 19.36 2.32
N ASP A 67 31.40 19.39 1.05
CA ASP A 67 31.14 20.63 0.29
C ASP A 67 29.72 21.16 0.41
N ILE A 68 28.81 20.43 1.10
CA ILE A 68 27.43 20.85 1.32
C ILE A 68 27.21 21.43 2.72
N GLY A 69 26.47 22.55 2.80
CA GLY A 69 26.05 23.12 4.06
C GLY A 69 24.97 22.30 4.79
N PRO A 70 24.76 22.55 6.11
CA PRO A 70 23.86 21.77 6.95
C PRO A 70 22.41 21.74 6.42
N VAL A 71 21.90 22.86 5.92
CA VAL A 71 20.55 22.96 5.35
C VAL A 71 20.39 22.11 4.08
N SER A 72 21.43 22.04 3.24
CA SER A 72 21.40 21.19 2.03
C SER A 72 21.49 19.72 2.41
N ARG A 73 22.27 19.37 3.42
CA ARG A 73 22.38 18.00 3.95
C ARG A 73 21.02 17.51 4.48
N GLU A 74 20.35 18.33 5.29
CA GLU A 74 19.01 18.02 5.79
C GLU A 74 17.99 17.75 4.65
N ARG A 75 18.03 18.56 3.59
CA ARG A 75 17.17 18.37 2.41
C ARG A 75 17.50 17.07 1.65
N VAL A 76 18.75 16.72 1.54
CA VAL A 76 19.19 15.47 0.90
C VAL A 76 18.79 14.26 1.74
N GLU A 77 18.93 14.34 3.06
CA GLU A 77 18.46 13.29 3.97
C GLU A 77 16.94 13.09 3.89
N ALA A 78 16.17 14.20 3.80
CA ALA A 78 14.74 14.14 3.54
C ALA A 78 14.44 13.46 2.20
N LEU A 79 15.14 13.81 1.12
CA LEU A 79 14.98 13.19 -0.20
C LEU A 79 15.28 11.68 -0.16
N ILE A 80 16.31 11.26 0.56
CA ILE A 80 16.63 9.83 0.77
C ILE A 80 15.47 9.13 1.49
N GLY A 81 14.92 9.77 2.53
CA GLY A 81 13.77 9.26 3.27
C GLY A 81 12.56 9.02 2.35
N GLU A 82 12.25 10.00 1.51
CA GLU A 82 11.16 9.93 0.54
C GLU A 82 11.36 8.82 -0.51
N THR A 83 12.58 8.71 -1.02
CA THR A 83 12.91 7.70 -2.03
C THR A 83 12.80 6.28 -1.43
N ARG A 84 13.24 6.08 -0.19
CA ARG A 84 13.08 4.81 0.54
C ARG A 84 11.61 4.48 0.78
N TRP A 85 10.80 5.51 1.05
CA TRP A 85 9.36 5.34 1.21
C TRP A 85 8.69 4.89 -0.09
N LEU A 86 9.06 5.48 -1.24
CA LEU A 86 8.58 5.03 -2.56
C LEU A 86 8.97 3.58 -2.86
N ASP A 87 10.20 3.16 -2.55
CA ASP A 87 10.63 1.76 -2.67
C ASP A 87 9.79 0.82 -1.79
N HIS A 88 9.46 1.26 -0.58
CA HIS A 88 8.59 0.52 0.32
C HIS A 88 7.18 0.35 -0.25
N LEU A 89 6.56 1.42 -0.77
CA LEU A 89 5.24 1.36 -1.42
C LEU A 89 5.23 0.42 -2.63
N LEU A 90 6.29 0.44 -3.45
CA LEU A 90 6.42 -0.49 -4.58
C LEU A 90 6.47 -1.96 -4.13
N ARG A 91 7.16 -2.26 -3.03
CA ARG A 91 7.18 -3.62 -2.45
C ARG A 91 5.82 -4.04 -1.92
N GLN A 92 5.06 -3.13 -1.33
CA GLN A 92 3.69 -3.42 -0.90
C GLN A 92 2.81 -3.78 -2.09
N LEU A 93 2.85 -3.01 -3.18
CA LEU A 93 2.12 -3.30 -4.41
C LEU A 93 2.49 -4.66 -5.02
N GLU A 94 3.75 -5.09 -4.89
CA GLU A 94 4.19 -6.42 -5.34
C GLU A 94 3.62 -7.54 -4.47
N ALA A 95 3.64 -7.35 -3.16
CA ALA A 95 3.06 -8.31 -2.22
C ALA A 95 1.54 -8.50 -2.46
N GLU A 96 0.86 -7.44 -2.92
CA GLU A 96 -0.55 -7.48 -3.29
C GLU A 96 -0.84 -8.30 -4.55
N GLU A 97 0.06 -8.29 -5.53
CA GLU A 97 -0.12 -9.04 -6.78
C GLU A 97 0.32 -10.52 -6.68
N GLU A 98 1.27 -10.84 -5.78
CA GLU A 98 1.82 -12.18 -5.60
C GLU A 98 1.21 -12.93 -4.39
N GLY A 99 0.44 -12.25 -3.56
CA GLY A 99 -0.20 -12.83 -2.37
C GLY A 99 -1.43 -13.69 -2.67
N PRO A 100 -1.84 -14.54 -1.72
CA PRO A 100 -3.11 -15.24 -1.83
C PRO A 100 -4.25 -14.24 -2.02
N VAL A 101 -5.26 -14.64 -2.81
CA VAL A 101 -6.50 -13.87 -2.99
C VAL A 101 -6.98 -13.38 -1.62
N PRO A 102 -7.31 -12.07 -1.46
CA PRO A 102 -7.81 -11.58 -0.18
C PRO A 102 -8.92 -12.49 0.33
N ALA A 103 -8.76 -13.00 1.54
CA ALA A 103 -9.73 -13.94 2.13
C ALA A 103 -11.10 -13.25 2.39
N GLY A 104 -11.17 -11.92 2.18
CA GLY A 104 -12.31 -11.10 2.52
C GLY A 104 -12.36 -10.79 4.02
N PRO A 105 -13.33 -9.96 4.46
CA PRO A 105 -13.45 -9.61 5.86
C PRO A 105 -13.82 -10.84 6.70
N GLU A 106 -13.06 -11.08 7.74
CA GLU A 106 -13.26 -12.14 8.72
C GLU A 106 -13.03 -11.61 10.15
N ARG A 107 -13.29 -12.45 11.12
CA ARG A 107 -13.06 -12.09 12.53
C ARG A 107 -11.61 -12.27 12.90
N VAL A 108 -10.90 -11.15 13.09
CA VAL A 108 -9.45 -11.10 13.32
C VAL A 108 -9.15 -10.81 14.78
N PRO A 109 -8.26 -11.59 15.44
CA PRO A 109 -7.70 -11.25 16.74
C PRO A 109 -6.65 -10.14 16.56
N VAL A 110 -7.08 -8.89 16.75
CA VAL A 110 -6.28 -7.69 16.47
C VAL A 110 -5.03 -7.63 17.35
N ASP A 111 -5.16 -7.99 18.62
CA ASP A 111 -4.05 -8.07 19.59
C ASP A 111 -2.93 -8.99 19.09
N ARG A 112 -3.28 -10.17 18.56
CA ARG A 112 -2.28 -11.14 18.08
C ARG A 112 -1.61 -10.65 16.80
N LEU A 113 -2.39 -10.19 15.83
CA LEU A 113 -1.85 -9.71 14.55
C LEU A 113 -0.92 -8.51 14.76
N VAL A 114 -1.31 -7.53 15.58
CA VAL A 114 -0.46 -6.38 15.92
C VAL A 114 0.80 -6.83 16.66
N GLY A 115 0.67 -7.79 17.56
CA GLY A 115 1.81 -8.39 18.28
C GLY A 115 2.86 -9.01 17.34
N GLU A 116 2.42 -9.72 16.30
CA GLU A 116 3.30 -10.31 15.26
C GLU A 116 4.03 -9.23 14.47
N ILE A 117 3.33 -8.15 14.07
CA ILE A 117 3.93 -7.02 13.35
C ILE A 117 5.00 -6.35 14.22
N VAL A 118 4.68 -6.08 15.49
CA VAL A 118 5.62 -5.47 16.46
C VAL A 118 6.83 -6.36 16.68
N ALA A 119 6.63 -7.68 16.84
CA ALA A 119 7.72 -8.63 17.01
C ALA A 119 8.68 -8.63 15.81
N GLY A 120 8.13 -8.63 14.60
CA GLY A 120 8.92 -8.54 13.37
C GLY A 120 9.72 -7.22 13.28
N LEU A 121 9.10 -6.10 13.63
CA LEU A 121 9.76 -4.79 13.57
C LEU A 121 10.89 -4.66 14.61
N ARG A 122 10.71 -5.22 15.81
CA ARG A 122 11.74 -5.24 16.86
C ARG A 122 13.04 -5.92 16.44
N LEU A 123 12.98 -6.92 15.55
CA LEU A 123 14.16 -7.63 15.06
C LEU A 123 15.08 -6.75 14.20
N SER A 124 14.52 -5.75 13.52
CA SER A 124 15.23 -4.88 12.58
C SER A 124 15.39 -3.43 13.09
N SER A 125 14.80 -3.11 14.23
CA SER A 125 14.75 -1.75 14.75
C SER A 125 15.83 -1.47 15.79
N PRO A 126 16.61 -0.38 15.67
CA PRO A 126 17.47 0.11 16.73
C PRO A 126 16.69 0.85 17.85
N ARG A 127 15.43 1.24 17.58
CA ARG A 127 14.58 1.97 18.53
C ARG A 127 13.81 1.02 19.42
N ARG A 128 13.50 1.47 20.62
CA ARG A 128 12.68 0.71 21.55
C ARG A 128 11.22 0.75 21.13
N ILE A 129 10.60 -0.42 21.00
CA ILE A 129 9.16 -0.54 20.72
C ILE A 129 8.54 -1.29 21.89
N SER A 130 7.67 -0.63 22.66
CA SER A 130 6.86 -1.28 23.69
C SER A 130 5.52 -1.73 23.12
N TYR A 131 4.99 -2.84 23.66
CA TYR A 131 3.72 -3.40 23.26
C TYR A 131 2.94 -3.89 24.47
N ALA A 132 1.70 -3.43 24.59
CA ALA A 132 0.74 -3.88 25.58
C ALA A 132 -0.62 -4.10 24.90
N ALA A 133 -1.28 -5.21 25.19
CA ALA A 133 -2.55 -5.53 24.56
C ALA A 133 -3.48 -6.29 25.50
N ASP A 134 -4.75 -5.95 25.43
CA ASP A 134 -5.87 -6.76 25.89
C ASP A 134 -6.51 -7.50 24.70
N PRO A 135 -7.15 -8.66 24.89
CA PRO A 135 -7.84 -9.38 23.82
C PRO A 135 -8.85 -8.48 23.10
N ALA A 136 -8.70 -8.34 21.80
CA ALA A 136 -9.53 -7.45 20.98
C ALA A 136 -9.78 -8.04 19.60
N TRP A 137 -11.01 -7.92 19.10
CA TRP A 137 -11.45 -8.54 17.84
C TRP A 137 -12.15 -7.51 16.95
N ALA A 138 -11.91 -7.60 15.65
CA ALA A 138 -12.60 -6.79 14.65
C ALA A 138 -12.97 -7.65 13.43
N HIS A 139 -13.97 -7.21 12.68
CA HIS A 139 -14.37 -7.86 11.42
C HIS A 139 -13.73 -7.10 10.25
N ILE A 140 -12.61 -7.59 9.75
CA ILE A 140 -11.78 -6.92 8.75
C ILE A 140 -10.99 -7.97 7.95
N ASP A 141 -10.55 -7.63 6.73
CA ASP A 141 -9.55 -8.45 6.05
C ASP A 141 -8.21 -8.39 6.82
N PRO A 142 -7.63 -9.54 7.22
CA PRO A 142 -6.38 -9.60 7.95
C PRO A 142 -5.23 -8.84 7.25
N LEU A 143 -5.19 -8.90 5.91
CA LEU A 143 -4.17 -8.22 5.12
C LEU A 143 -4.38 -6.70 5.14
N ALA A 144 -5.64 -6.23 5.08
CA ALA A 144 -5.99 -4.82 5.21
C ALA A 144 -5.57 -4.27 6.58
N LEU A 145 -5.88 -4.99 7.66
CA LEU A 145 -5.44 -4.62 9.00
C LEU A 145 -3.91 -4.60 9.13
N TRP A 146 -3.25 -5.64 8.62
CA TRP A 146 -1.78 -5.71 8.63
C TRP A 146 -1.16 -4.49 7.93
N ARG A 147 -1.68 -4.11 6.76
CA ARG A 147 -1.22 -2.94 5.99
C ARG A 147 -1.44 -1.64 6.76
N ALA A 148 -2.64 -1.44 7.31
CA ALA A 148 -2.97 -0.24 8.08
C ALA A 148 -2.01 -0.06 9.26
N VAL A 149 -1.85 -1.09 10.08
CA VAL A 149 -0.99 -1.07 11.26
C VAL A 149 0.48 -0.90 10.87
N ARG A 150 0.94 -1.63 9.85
CA ARG A 150 2.32 -1.55 9.37
C ARG A 150 2.67 -0.15 8.87
N ASN A 151 1.80 0.49 8.10
CA ASN A 151 2.02 1.85 7.60
C ASN A 151 2.15 2.87 8.74
N VAL A 152 1.29 2.77 9.76
CA VAL A 152 1.37 3.67 10.92
C VAL A 152 2.64 3.41 11.74
N LEU A 153 2.98 2.13 11.98
CA LEU A 153 4.18 1.74 12.72
C LEU A 153 5.47 2.15 12.01
N ASP A 154 5.58 1.95 10.70
CA ASP A 154 6.75 2.35 9.93
C ASP A 154 6.91 3.88 9.94
N ASN A 155 5.79 4.63 9.88
CA ASN A 155 5.83 6.09 10.01
C ASN A 155 6.29 6.51 11.41
N ALA A 156 5.69 5.96 12.47
CA ALA A 156 6.09 6.24 13.85
C ALA A 156 7.56 5.88 14.08
N HIS A 157 7.99 4.69 13.63
CA HIS A 157 9.38 4.25 13.73
C HIS A 157 10.35 5.18 12.99
N ARG A 158 9.98 5.71 11.84
CA ARG A 158 10.81 6.64 11.05
C ARG A 158 11.00 7.97 11.77
N ILE A 159 9.95 8.50 12.41
CA ILE A 159 9.91 9.83 13.02
C ILE A 159 10.36 9.82 14.48
N ALA A 160 10.15 8.73 15.20
CA ALA A 160 10.54 8.60 16.60
C ALA A 160 12.03 8.89 16.81
N ARG A 161 12.36 9.48 17.94
CA ARG A 161 13.76 9.69 18.38
C ARG A 161 14.34 8.38 18.93
N ASP A 162 13.63 7.75 19.87
CA ASP A 162 14.09 6.55 20.58
C ASP A 162 12.98 5.52 20.84
N HIS A 163 11.73 5.95 21.01
CA HIS A 163 10.67 5.11 21.56
C HIS A 163 9.35 5.21 20.78
N VAL A 164 8.78 4.04 20.48
CA VAL A 164 7.41 3.88 19.98
C VAL A 164 6.65 3.00 20.97
N GLU A 165 5.46 3.42 21.36
CA GLU A 165 4.56 2.65 22.22
C GLU A 165 3.34 2.21 21.43
N VAL A 166 3.02 0.91 21.51
CA VAL A 166 1.86 0.32 20.83
C VAL A 166 0.94 -0.29 21.88
N ARG A 167 -0.33 0.06 21.80
CA ARG A 167 -1.39 -0.49 22.67
C ARG A 167 -2.55 -0.99 21.83
N VAL A 168 -3.13 -2.12 22.23
CA VAL A 168 -4.36 -2.66 21.65
C VAL A 168 -5.36 -2.92 22.77
N GLY A 169 -6.61 -2.60 22.55
CA GLY A 169 -7.67 -2.83 23.53
C GLY A 169 -9.04 -2.53 22.97
N VAL A 170 -10.06 -2.62 23.82
CA VAL A 170 -11.44 -2.29 23.49
C VAL A 170 -11.87 -1.08 24.31
N GLU A 171 -12.41 -0.05 23.65
CA GLU A 171 -12.96 1.14 24.24
C GLU A 171 -14.42 1.31 23.78
N ALA A 172 -15.38 1.11 24.66
CA ALA A 172 -16.80 1.04 24.31
C ALA A 172 -17.05 0.01 23.17
N ASP A 173 -17.53 0.46 22.02
CA ASP A 173 -17.83 -0.40 20.87
C ASP A 173 -16.68 -0.46 19.84
N TRP A 174 -15.47 -0.01 20.22
CA TRP A 174 -14.32 0.08 19.33
C TRP A 174 -13.17 -0.80 19.78
N THR A 175 -12.66 -1.59 18.86
CA THR A 175 -11.33 -2.17 18.95
C THR A 175 -10.32 -1.11 18.50
N VAL A 176 -9.39 -0.76 19.38
CA VAL A 176 -8.47 0.36 19.19
C VAL A 176 -7.04 -0.16 19.10
N VAL A 177 -6.35 0.22 18.05
CA VAL A 177 -4.89 0.12 17.95
C VAL A 177 -4.31 1.51 18.08
N GLN A 178 -3.62 1.78 19.19
CA GLN A 178 -2.97 3.06 19.46
C GLN A 178 -1.46 2.92 19.29
N ILE A 179 -0.86 3.88 18.57
CA ILE A 179 0.57 3.96 18.30
C ILE A 179 1.02 5.37 18.65
N ASP A 180 1.90 5.47 19.64
CA ASP A 180 2.49 6.71 20.15
C ASP A 180 3.98 6.74 19.82
N ASP A 181 4.50 7.87 19.39
CA ASP A 181 5.94 8.10 19.18
C ASP A 181 6.45 9.27 20.02
N ASP A 182 7.76 9.33 20.22
CA ASP A 182 8.47 10.43 20.89
C ASP A 182 9.13 11.40 19.91
N GLY A 183 8.64 11.46 18.68
CA GLY A 183 9.13 12.33 17.62
C GLY A 183 8.77 13.81 17.83
N PRO A 184 8.89 14.65 16.80
CA PRO A 184 8.61 16.09 16.89
C PRO A 184 7.10 16.41 16.93
N GLY A 185 6.21 15.42 16.81
CA GLY A 185 4.78 15.61 16.78
C GLY A 185 4.22 15.98 15.39
N PHE A 186 2.89 16.10 15.33
CA PHE A 186 2.17 16.40 14.08
C PHE A 186 2.39 17.86 13.70
N GLY A 187 2.74 18.11 12.43
CA GLY A 187 2.90 19.48 11.90
C GLY A 187 4.27 20.12 12.08
N ALA A 188 5.20 19.47 12.76
CA ALA A 188 6.58 19.98 12.93
C ALA A 188 7.51 19.60 11.76
N GLY A 189 7.07 18.73 10.84
CA GLY A 189 7.82 18.31 9.65
C GLY A 189 7.28 18.93 8.36
N PRO A 190 8.01 18.80 7.22
CA PRO A 190 7.53 19.26 5.94
C PRO A 190 6.21 18.55 5.60
N SER A 191 5.17 19.35 5.34
CA SER A 191 3.84 18.89 4.96
C SER A 191 3.92 18.12 3.65
N GLY A 192 3.53 16.86 3.61
CA GLY A 192 3.38 16.17 2.33
C GLY A 192 3.26 14.65 2.42
N LEU A 193 4.08 13.95 3.17
CA LEU A 193 4.20 12.50 3.08
C LEU A 193 3.67 11.74 4.28
N ALA A 194 3.74 12.29 5.47
CA ALA A 194 3.00 11.78 6.61
C ALA A 194 1.48 11.79 6.34
N SER A 195 1.00 12.75 5.53
CA SER A 195 -0.39 12.86 5.12
C SER A 195 -0.80 11.82 4.06
N LEU A 196 0.10 11.44 3.15
CA LEU A 196 -0.19 10.44 2.09
C LEU A 196 -0.32 9.03 2.67
N GLY A 197 0.61 8.60 3.52
CA GLY A 197 0.54 7.28 4.16
C GLY A 197 -0.67 7.13 5.07
N LEU A 198 -1.03 8.16 5.83
CA LEU A 198 -2.20 8.17 6.70
C LEU A 198 -3.52 8.33 5.92
N GLY A 199 -3.51 8.98 4.74
CA GLY A 199 -4.64 9.01 3.83
C GLY A 199 -5.01 7.61 3.35
N ILE A 200 -4.02 6.83 2.88
CA ILE A 200 -4.22 5.43 2.46
C ILE A 200 -4.76 4.58 3.62
N VAL A 201 -4.21 4.76 4.83
CA VAL A 201 -4.70 4.04 6.02
C VAL A 201 -6.14 4.44 6.36
N SER A 202 -6.48 5.74 6.23
CA SER A 202 -7.84 6.24 6.46
C SER A 202 -8.84 5.62 5.49
N ASP A 203 -8.52 5.60 4.20
CA ASP A 203 -9.39 5.02 3.16
C ASP A 203 -9.59 3.52 3.42
N LEU A 204 -8.51 2.80 3.71
CA LEU A 204 -8.53 1.36 3.95
C LEU A 204 -9.33 0.98 5.22
N VAL A 205 -9.21 1.76 6.30
CA VAL A 205 -9.95 1.52 7.54
C VAL A 205 -11.43 1.90 7.39
N ALA A 206 -11.72 2.94 6.58
CA ALA A 206 -13.10 3.36 6.30
C ALA A 206 -13.91 2.32 5.52
N GLU A 207 -13.27 1.45 4.72
CA GLU A 207 -13.94 0.31 4.05
C GLU A 207 -14.56 -0.69 5.05
N TYR A 208 -14.11 -0.66 6.31
CA TYR A 208 -14.61 -1.52 7.40
C TYR A 208 -15.31 -0.73 8.51
N ASP A 209 -15.94 0.40 8.16
CA ASP A 209 -16.64 1.29 9.10
C ASP A 209 -15.76 1.81 10.25
N GLY A 210 -14.45 1.78 10.06
CA GLY A 210 -13.46 2.26 11.00
C GLY A 210 -13.07 3.71 10.76
N LEU A 211 -12.28 4.26 11.69
CA LEU A 211 -11.77 5.63 11.60
C LEU A 211 -10.37 5.75 12.19
N ILE A 212 -9.70 6.85 11.83
CA ILE A 212 -8.38 7.19 12.36
C ILE A 212 -8.48 8.50 13.15
N GLU A 213 -7.88 8.50 14.32
CA GLU A 213 -7.64 9.70 15.11
C GLU A 213 -6.14 10.00 15.17
N ILE A 214 -5.79 11.28 15.03
CA ILE A 214 -4.41 11.74 15.10
C ILE A 214 -4.34 12.93 16.04
N ARG A 215 -3.43 12.86 17.03
CA ARG A 215 -3.23 13.94 18.04
C ARG A 215 -1.80 13.88 18.61
N GLY A 216 -1.44 14.85 19.44
CA GLY A 216 -0.23 14.78 20.24
C GLY A 216 -0.35 13.74 21.36
N CYS A 217 0.76 13.18 21.81
CA CYS A 217 0.83 12.21 22.91
C CYS A 217 1.74 12.69 24.06
N GLU A 218 1.65 11.98 25.18
CA GLU A 218 2.42 12.27 26.40
C GLU A 218 3.93 12.04 26.22
N LEU A 219 4.33 11.26 25.21
CA LEU A 219 5.74 11.05 24.85
C LEU A 219 6.36 12.28 24.15
N GLY A 220 5.53 13.26 23.80
CA GLY A 220 5.95 14.50 23.14
C GLY A 220 5.85 14.46 21.60
N GLY A 221 5.53 13.34 21.02
CA GLY A 221 5.34 13.13 19.59
C GLY A 221 3.87 13.00 19.18
N ALA A 222 3.61 12.14 18.19
CA ALA A 222 2.28 11.90 17.67
C ALA A 222 1.64 10.65 18.28
N ARG A 223 0.32 10.69 18.39
CA ARG A 223 -0.56 9.55 18.64
C ARG A 223 -1.43 9.30 17.43
N VAL A 224 -1.36 8.11 16.88
CA VAL A 224 -2.28 7.63 15.85
C VAL A 224 -3.10 6.49 16.44
N ARG A 225 -4.41 6.59 16.31
CA ARG A 225 -5.35 5.54 16.74
C ARG A 225 -6.14 5.05 15.53
N ILE A 226 -6.13 3.75 15.31
CA ILE A 226 -6.99 3.04 14.38
C ILE A 226 -8.13 2.48 15.20
N LEU A 227 -9.35 2.87 14.87
CA LEU A 227 -10.57 2.42 15.52
C LEU A 227 -11.37 1.58 14.54
N LEU A 228 -11.68 0.36 14.92
CA LEU A 228 -12.52 -0.58 14.15
C LEU A 228 -13.73 -0.98 14.99
N PRO A 229 -14.91 -1.17 14.41
CA PRO A 229 -16.06 -1.71 15.16
C PRO A 229 -15.66 -3.00 15.86
N SER A 230 -15.89 -3.06 17.18
CA SER A 230 -15.54 -4.23 17.97
C SER A 230 -16.44 -5.41 17.61
N SER A 231 -15.85 -6.59 17.50
CA SER A 231 -16.59 -7.84 17.36
C SER A 231 -16.36 -8.72 18.59
N GLU A 232 -17.42 -9.45 19.00
CA GLU A 232 -17.27 -10.36 20.14
C GLU A 232 -16.24 -11.43 19.86
N GLY A 233 -15.42 -11.77 20.84
CA GLY A 233 -14.47 -12.87 20.79
C GLY A 233 -15.18 -14.24 20.68
N PRO A 234 -14.48 -15.35 20.35
CA PRO A 234 -15.05 -16.70 20.32
C PRO A 234 -15.47 -17.15 21.70
#